data_e78cb80c7c181683cb21960043681d34
#
_entry.id   e78cb80c7c181683cb21960043681d34
#
_cell.length_a   1.000
_cell.length_b   1.000
_cell.length_c   1.000
_cell.angle_alpha   90.00
_cell.angle_beta   90.00
_cell.angle_gamma   90.00
#
_symmetry.space_group_name_H-M   'P 1'
#
loop_
_entity.id
_entity.type
_entity.pdbx_description
1 polymer ?
#
loop_
_entity_poly.entity_id
_entity_poly.type
_entity_poly.pdbx_seq_one_letter_code
_entity_poly.pdbx_strand_id
1 'polypeptide(L)'
;NQIQDDLFDNLSIYHSQNNNNWSEVFNTSDLIPNSFTHVIDVNVVNEYKIVQQDSCGFYSDSSRVHNSILLQANTDNYQNVNLSWTNYVGWDSVDSYRIYRREENGNFSLIAQLNGDVLSYEDVNLCNRFYHYYVLASHNDQEFYSYSNVESLEPLFVDYSIPLDVRYTTVVDHSIITQWEGFYESDMTFYNIDRWDDYFGWVENYDISSESPYIDNDVGVHHREYIYRISY
;
A
#
# COMPACT_ATOMS: atom_id res chain seq x y z
N ASN A 1 -34.99 -32.59 -16.38
CA ASN A 1 -34.58 -31.22 -16.03
C ASN A 1 -35.45 -30.15 -16.70
N GLN A 2 -36.34 -30.45 -17.64
CA GLN A 2 -37.26 -29.49 -18.27
C GLN A 2 -38.39 -29.04 -17.32
N ILE A 3 -38.70 -29.75 -16.25
CA ILE A 3 -39.78 -29.42 -15.33
C ILE A 3 -39.42 -28.24 -14.40
N GLN A 4 -38.15 -27.92 -14.25
CA GLN A 4 -37.69 -26.86 -13.36
C GLN A 4 -37.71 -25.48 -14.02
N ASP A 5 -37.58 -25.43 -15.34
CA ASP A 5 -37.60 -24.19 -16.13
C ASP A 5 -39.01 -23.57 -16.27
N ASP A 6 -40.06 -24.42 -16.28
CA ASP A 6 -41.45 -23.97 -16.44
C ASP A 6 -42.06 -23.31 -15.18
N LEU A 7 -41.40 -23.40 -14.02
CA LEU A 7 -41.88 -22.85 -12.76
C LEU A 7 -41.15 -21.54 -12.34
N PHE A 8 -40.09 -21.18 -13.02
CA PHE A 8 -39.34 -19.94 -12.72
C PHE A 8 -40.12 -18.73 -13.28
N ASP A 9 -40.28 -17.71 -12.47
CA ASP A 9 -40.89 -16.43 -12.88
C ASP A 9 -39.88 -15.30 -12.90
N ASN A 10 -39.25 -15.04 -11.74
CA ASN A 10 -38.22 -14.02 -11.64
C ASN A 10 -37.12 -14.29 -10.60
N LEU A 11 -36.04 -13.52 -10.73
CA LEU A 11 -34.93 -13.48 -9.81
C LEU A 11 -34.76 -12.04 -9.31
N SER A 12 -34.72 -11.90 -7.98
CA SER A 12 -34.51 -10.61 -7.31
C SER A 12 -33.16 -10.60 -6.59
N ILE A 13 -32.42 -9.51 -6.76
CA ILE A 13 -31.19 -9.24 -5.99
C ILE A 13 -31.53 -8.18 -4.93
N TYR A 14 -31.19 -8.51 -3.70
CA TYR A 14 -31.35 -7.64 -2.55
C TYR A 14 -29.99 -7.16 -2.10
N HIS A 15 -29.94 -5.88 -1.70
CA HIS A 15 -28.76 -5.20 -1.19
C HIS A 15 -29.03 -4.66 0.22
N SER A 16 -28.02 -4.70 1.07
CA SER A 16 -27.97 -4.10 2.39
C SER A 16 -26.61 -3.44 2.63
N GLN A 17 -26.56 -2.44 3.49
CA GLN A 17 -25.33 -1.81 3.95
C GLN A 17 -25.19 -1.97 5.47
N ASN A 18 -24.03 -2.46 5.91
CA ASN A 18 -23.72 -2.62 7.33
C ASN A 18 -24.79 -3.38 8.12
N ASN A 19 -25.30 -4.48 7.59
CA ASN A 19 -26.37 -5.28 8.19
C ASN A 19 -27.71 -4.51 8.46
N ASN A 20 -27.97 -3.46 7.68
CA ASN A 20 -29.21 -2.69 7.75
C ASN A 20 -30.34 -3.36 6.96
N ASN A 21 -31.39 -2.60 6.67
CA ASN A 21 -32.56 -3.12 5.95
C ASN A 21 -32.20 -3.53 4.52
N TRP A 22 -32.74 -4.67 4.09
CA TRP A 22 -32.61 -5.17 2.74
C TRP A 22 -33.57 -4.43 1.79
N SER A 23 -33.07 -3.99 0.66
CA SER A 23 -33.83 -3.42 -0.45
C SER A 23 -33.59 -4.20 -1.74
N GLU A 24 -34.63 -4.41 -2.53
CA GLU A 24 -34.50 -4.96 -3.87
C GLU A 24 -33.82 -3.92 -4.77
N VAL A 25 -32.75 -4.31 -5.44
CA VAL A 25 -31.97 -3.44 -6.32
C VAL A 25 -31.96 -3.90 -7.76
N PHE A 26 -32.41 -5.11 -8.02
CA PHE A 26 -32.55 -5.68 -9.36
C PHE A 26 -33.57 -6.79 -9.38
N ASN A 27 -34.34 -6.88 -10.47
CA ASN A 27 -35.29 -7.96 -10.72
C ASN A 27 -35.24 -8.30 -12.21
N THR A 28 -35.34 -9.58 -12.56
CA THR A 28 -35.35 -10.03 -13.93
C THR A 28 -36.12 -11.35 -14.08
N SER A 29 -36.81 -11.50 -15.20
CA SER A 29 -37.37 -12.77 -15.64
C SER A 29 -36.40 -13.62 -16.47
N ASP A 30 -35.18 -13.12 -16.74
CA ASP A 30 -34.17 -13.88 -17.42
C ASP A 30 -33.55 -14.93 -16.48
N LEU A 31 -33.59 -16.18 -16.93
CA LEU A 31 -33.09 -17.34 -16.15
C LEU A 31 -31.60 -17.28 -15.80
N ILE A 32 -30.79 -16.51 -16.53
CA ILE A 32 -29.35 -16.45 -16.38
C ILE A 32 -28.81 -15.05 -16.60
N PRO A 33 -29.02 -14.09 -15.68
CA PRO A 33 -28.17 -12.90 -15.68
C PRO A 33 -26.76 -13.32 -15.24
N ASN A 34 -25.79 -13.24 -16.16
CA ASN A 34 -24.40 -13.60 -15.85
C ASN A 34 -23.71 -12.56 -14.95
N SER A 35 -24.23 -11.34 -14.91
CA SER A 35 -23.66 -10.25 -14.11
C SER A 35 -24.71 -9.18 -13.82
N PHE A 36 -24.50 -8.49 -12.72
CA PHE A 36 -25.26 -7.34 -12.29
C PHE A 36 -24.30 -6.24 -11.81
N THR A 37 -24.57 -5.00 -12.22
CA THR A 37 -23.79 -3.84 -11.80
C THR A 37 -24.66 -2.91 -10.97
N HIS A 38 -24.17 -2.53 -9.80
CA HIS A 38 -24.84 -1.64 -8.86
C HIS A 38 -23.88 -0.53 -8.42
N VAL A 39 -24.35 0.71 -8.44
CA VAL A 39 -23.56 1.85 -7.92
C VAL A 39 -23.76 1.91 -6.42
N ILE A 40 -22.67 1.82 -5.68
CA ILE A 40 -22.66 1.70 -4.23
C ILE A 40 -21.73 2.73 -3.58
N ASP A 41 -21.91 2.96 -2.28
CA ASP A 41 -20.87 3.58 -1.45
C ASP A 41 -19.79 2.51 -1.16
N VAL A 42 -18.56 2.78 -1.60
CA VAL A 42 -17.41 1.88 -1.42
C VAL A 42 -16.78 1.97 -0.03
N ASN A 43 -17.16 2.97 0.78
CA ASN A 43 -16.63 3.19 2.13
C ASN A 43 -17.40 2.44 3.22
N VAL A 44 -18.32 1.57 2.83
CA VAL A 44 -19.11 0.71 3.73
C VAL A 44 -19.14 -0.71 3.20
N VAL A 45 -19.40 -1.65 4.10
CA VAL A 45 -19.62 -3.04 3.69
C VAL A 45 -20.98 -3.15 3.00
N ASN A 46 -20.97 -3.66 1.78
CA ASN A 46 -22.16 -3.89 0.97
C ASN A 46 -22.44 -5.38 0.89
N GLU A 47 -23.66 -5.77 1.19
CA GLU A 47 -24.12 -7.16 1.27
C GLU A 47 -25.17 -7.44 0.22
N TYR A 48 -25.12 -8.62 -0.37
CA TYR A 48 -26.04 -9.08 -1.41
C TYR A 48 -26.55 -10.47 -1.14
N LYS A 49 -27.82 -10.70 -1.47
CA LYS A 49 -28.43 -12.02 -1.55
C LYS A 49 -29.40 -12.09 -2.72
N ILE A 50 -29.66 -13.30 -3.17
CA ILE A 50 -30.55 -13.59 -4.30
C ILE A 50 -31.74 -14.40 -3.79
N VAL A 51 -32.92 -14.08 -4.32
CA VAL A 51 -34.17 -14.80 -4.07
C VAL A 51 -34.82 -15.07 -5.42
N GLN A 52 -35.35 -16.26 -5.62
CA GLN A 52 -36.14 -16.64 -6.80
C GLN A 52 -37.62 -16.65 -6.47
N GLN A 53 -38.47 -16.33 -7.43
CA GLN A 53 -39.91 -16.48 -7.35
C GLN A 53 -40.40 -17.41 -8.46
N ASP A 54 -41.34 -18.27 -8.11
CA ASP A 54 -41.97 -19.14 -9.11
C ASP A 54 -43.25 -18.49 -9.73
N SER A 55 -43.76 -19.11 -10.79
CA SER A 55 -44.95 -18.65 -11.52
C SER A 55 -46.25 -18.70 -10.68
N CYS A 56 -46.23 -19.32 -9.51
CA CYS A 56 -47.31 -19.33 -8.53
C CYS A 56 -47.16 -18.21 -7.48
N GLY A 57 -46.08 -17.44 -7.54
CA GLY A 57 -45.78 -16.35 -6.59
C GLY A 57 -45.07 -16.77 -5.30
N PHE A 58 -44.60 -18.02 -5.20
CA PHE A 58 -43.85 -18.48 -4.03
C PHE A 58 -42.37 -18.12 -4.18
N TYR A 59 -41.75 -17.70 -3.06
CA TYR A 59 -40.34 -17.35 -2.98
C TYR A 59 -39.52 -18.53 -2.51
N SER A 60 -38.32 -18.71 -3.10
CA SER A 60 -37.30 -19.62 -2.60
C SER A 60 -36.73 -19.10 -1.28
N ASP A 61 -35.99 -19.98 -0.55
CA ASP A 61 -35.05 -19.50 0.43
C ASP A 61 -34.02 -18.57 -0.24
N SER A 62 -33.53 -17.58 0.49
CA SER A 62 -32.48 -16.71 -0.05
C SER A 62 -31.17 -17.48 -0.22
N SER A 63 -30.36 -17.08 -1.22
CA SER A 63 -28.97 -17.50 -1.29
C SER A 63 -28.20 -17.15 -0.02
N ARG A 64 -27.00 -17.68 0.14
CA ARG A 64 -26.05 -17.12 1.11
C ARG A 64 -25.85 -15.63 0.84
N VAL A 65 -25.60 -14.89 1.92
CA VAL A 65 -25.21 -13.49 1.83
C VAL A 65 -23.75 -13.41 1.45
N HIS A 66 -23.44 -12.59 0.46
CA HIS A 66 -22.07 -12.23 0.08
C HIS A 66 -21.84 -10.77 0.40
N ASN A 67 -20.66 -10.41 0.93
CA ASN A 67 -20.32 -9.02 1.23
C ASN A 67 -19.16 -8.51 0.37
N SER A 68 -19.04 -7.18 0.25
CA SER A 68 -17.83 -6.54 -0.23
C SER A 68 -16.74 -6.53 0.87
N ILE A 69 -15.48 -6.58 0.45
CA ILE A 69 -14.34 -6.36 1.34
C ILE A 69 -14.14 -4.85 1.48
N LEU A 70 -14.14 -4.34 2.70
CA LEU A 70 -13.80 -2.94 2.99
C LEU A 70 -12.35 -2.89 3.47
N LEU A 71 -11.47 -2.34 2.64
CA LEU A 71 -10.09 -2.05 2.98
C LEU A 71 -10.00 -0.67 3.63
N GLN A 72 -9.19 -0.57 4.67
CA GLN A 72 -8.77 0.66 5.32
C GLN A 72 -7.25 0.71 5.39
N ALA A 73 -6.67 1.89 5.19
CA ALA A 73 -5.24 2.12 5.24
C ALA A 73 -4.92 3.31 6.14
N ASN A 74 -3.92 3.16 6.99
CA ASN A 74 -3.41 4.22 7.87
C ASN A 74 -1.90 4.27 7.76
N THR A 75 -1.33 5.47 7.95
CA THR A 75 0.12 5.63 8.11
C THR A 75 0.47 5.74 9.59
N ASP A 76 1.62 5.22 9.97
CA ASP A 76 2.26 5.55 11.23
C ASP A 76 3.36 6.62 11.02
N ASN A 77 4.09 6.95 12.08
CA ASN A 77 5.16 7.96 12.04
C ASN A 77 6.48 7.43 11.44
N TYR A 78 6.49 6.21 10.86
CA TYR A 78 7.71 5.49 10.52
C TYR A 78 7.77 5.03 9.06
N GLN A 79 7.13 5.73 8.13
CA GLN A 79 7.15 5.36 6.70
C GLN A 79 6.49 4.00 6.41
N ASN A 80 5.58 3.59 7.28
CA ASN A 80 4.84 2.35 7.13
C ASN A 80 3.38 2.63 6.84
N VAL A 81 2.75 1.69 6.13
CA VAL A 81 1.32 1.69 5.88
C VAL A 81 0.70 0.45 6.52
N ASN A 82 -0.20 0.69 7.46
CA ASN A 82 -0.98 -0.35 8.10
C ASN A 82 -2.29 -0.55 7.35
N LEU A 83 -2.46 -1.71 6.75
CA LEU A 83 -3.66 -2.14 6.05
C LEU A 83 -4.50 -3.04 6.95
N SER A 84 -5.81 -2.83 6.95
CA SER A 84 -6.78 -3.72 7.58
C SER A 84 -8.03 -3.84 6.73
N TRP A 85 -8.69 -4.99 6.74
CA TRP A 85 -9.88 -5.22 5.92
C TRP A 85 -10.90 -6.10 6.62
N THR A 86 -12.14 -5.98 6.15
CA THR A 86 -13.23 -6.84 6.64
C THR A 86 -13.12 -8.23 6.02
N ASN A 87 -13.45 -9.26 6.81
CA ASN A 87 -13.53 -10.62 6.28
C ASN A 87 -14.58 -10.71 5.17
N TYR A 88 -14.26 -11.44 4.10
CA TYR A 88 -15.23 -11.79 3.08
C TYR A 88 -16.17 -12.89 3.61
N VAL A 89 -17.46 -12.69 3.42
CA VAL A 89 -18.52 -13.63 3.79
C VAL A 89 -19.22 -14.09 2.51
N GLY A 90 -19.67 -15.35 2.50
CA GLY A 90 -20.41 -15.96 1.40
C GLY A 90 -19.82 -17.28 0.93
N TRP A 91 -18.52 -17.46 1.03
CA TRP A 91 -17.86 -18.76 0.84
C TRP A 91 -17.78 -19.54 2.16
N ASP A 92 -17.52 -20.85 2.08
CA ASP A 92 -17.29 -21.65 3.28
C ASP A 92 -16.00 -21.24 4.00
N SER A 93 -15.00 -20.83 3.23
CA SER A 93 -13.74 -20.24 3.72
C SER A 93 -13.12 -19.36 2.66
N VAL A 94 -12.30 -18.41 3.09
CA VAL A 94 -11.35 -17.70 2.22
C VAL A 94 -10.05 -18.49 2.26
N ASP A 95 -9.47 -18.83 1.10
CA ASP A 95 -8.21 -19.58 1.04
C ASP A 95 -7.03 -18.64 1.28
N SER A 96 -7.05 -17.48 0.64
CA SER A 96 -6.00 -16.48 0.81
C SER A 96 -6.49 -15.06 0.54
N TYR A 97 -5.81 -14.10 1.17
CA TYR A 97 -5.85 -12.69 0.81
C TYR A 97 -4.55 -12.31 0.12
N ARG A 98 -4.65 -11.62 -1.02
CA ARG A 98 -3.53 -11.09 -1.77
C ARG A 98 -3.56 -9.59 -1.74
N ILE A 99 -2.46 -8.98 -1.35
CA ILE A 99 -2.30 -7.53 -1.23
C ILE A 99 -1.57 -7.04 -2.46
N TYR A 100 -2.17 -6.08 -3.15
CA TYR A 100 -1.61 -5.43 -4.32
C TYR A 100 -1.33 -3.97 -4.03
N ARG A 101 -0.18 -3.50 -4.50
CA ARG A 101 0.27 -2.12 -4.39
C ARG A 101 0.67 -1.57 -5.74
N ARG A 102 0.41 -0.28 -5.97
CA ARG A 102 1.03 0.50 -7.03
C ARG A 102 1.48 1.86 -6.50
N GLU A 103 2.50 2.41 -7.11
CA GLU A 103 2.92 3.81 -6.93
C GLU A 103 2.19 4.67 -7.95
N GLU A 104 1.83 5.93 -7.60
CA GLU A 104 1.13 6.91 -8.44
C GLU A 104 0.63 6.44 -9.82
N ASN A 105 1.53 6.38 -10.79
CA ASN A 105 1.24 6.07 -12.21
C ASN A 105 1.64 4.65 -12.62
N GLY A 106 2.07 3.82 -11.67
CA GLY A 106 2.50 2.44 -11.91
C GLY A 106 1.37 1.46 -12.11
N ASN A 107 1.72 0.22 -12.41
CA ASN A 107 0.79 -0.92 -12.41
C ASN A 107 0.75 -1.55 -11.01
N PHE A 108 -0.39 -2.13 -10.65
CA PHE A 108 -0.50 -2.93 -9.43
C PHE A 108 0.38 -4.16 -9.51
N SER A 109 1.15 -4.40 -8.46
CA SER A 109 1.96 -5.59 -8.26
C SER A 109 1.57 -6.28 -6.95
N LEU A 110 1.65 -7.60 -6.94
CA LEU A 110 1.44 -8.40 -5.73
C LEU A 110 2.62 -8.16 -4.77
N ILE A 111 2.33 -7.72 -3.54
CA ILE A 111 3.35 -7.51 -2.51
C ILE A 111 3.29 -8.55 -1.39
N ALA A 112 2.10 -9.12 -1.13
CA ALA A 112 1.96 -10.20 -0.13
C ALA A 112 0.80 -11.12 -0.46
N GLN A 113 0.91 -12.37 0.00
CA GLN A 113 -0.18 -13.35 0.05
C GLN A 113 -0.26 -13.94 1.45
N LEU A 114 -1.42 -13.87 2.05
CA LEU A 114 -1.69 -14.26 3.43
C LEU A 114 -2.78 -15.32 3.48
N ASN A 115 -2.81 -16.08 4.57
CA ASN A 115 -3.90 -17.04 4.82
C ASN A 115 -5.25 -16.32 4.98
N GLY A 116 -6.34 -17.02 4.70
CA GLY A 116 -7.69 -16.46 4.71
C GLY A 116 -8.24 -16.02 6.07
N ASP A 117 -7.53 -16.28 7.16
CA ASP A 117 -7.83 -15.83 8.53
C ASP A 117 -7.10 -14.54 8.92
N VAL A 118 -6.16 -14.07 8.10
CA VAL A 118 -5.39 -12.85 8.35
C VAL A 118 -6.09 -11.66 7.71
N LEU A 119 -6.38 -10.62 8.49
CA LEU A 119 -7.15 -9.44 8.08
C LEU A 119 -6.37 -8.13 8.19
N SER A 120 -5.05 -8.20 8.29
CA SER A 120 -4.19 -7.03 8.33
C SER A 120 -2.81 -7.32 7.72
N TYR A 121 -2.15 -6.25 7.26
CA TYR A 121 -0.79 -6.30 6.71
C TYR A 121 -0.11 -4.97 6.94
N GLU A 122 1.18 -4.99 7.27
CA GLU A 122 2.02 -3.82 7.39
C GLU A 122 3.00 -3.77 6.21
N ASP A 123 2.91 -2.71 5.42
CA ASP A 123 3.84 -2.42 4.33
C ASP A 123 4.88 -1.43 4.85
N VAL A 124 6.14 -1.82 4.87
CA VAL A 124 7.21 -1.12 5.58
C VAL A 124 8.25 -0.53 4.63
N ASN A 125 9.05 0.41 5.14
CA ASN A 125 10.15 1.04 4.41
C ASN A 125 9.70 1.72 3.11
N LEU A 126 8.63 2.47 3.17
CA LEU A 126 8.07 3.17 2.03
C LEU A 126 8.73 4.54 1.86
N CYS A 127 8.90 4.96 0.61
CA CYS A 127 9.35 6.31 0.29
C CYS A 127 8.20 7.32 0.36
N ASN A 128 8.53 8.62 0.40
CA ASN A 128 7.57 9.73 0.38
C ASN A 128 6.93 9.86 -1.02
N ARG A 129 5.86 9.13 -1.25
CA ARG A 129 5.06 9.16 -2.49
C ARG A 129 3.69 8.54 -2.25
N PHE A 130 2.73 8.78 -3.15
CA PHE A 130 1.42 8.16 -3.10
C PHE A 130 1.48 6.69 -3.47
N TYR A 131 0.86 5.87 -2.61
CA TYR A 131 0.63 4.44 -2.82
C TYR A 131 -0.86 4.16 -2.88
N HIS A 132 -1.23 3.21 -3.73
CA HIS A 132 -2.60 2.72 -3.86
C HIS A 132 -2.59 1.23 -3.57
N TYR A 133 -3.58 0.78 -2.79
CA TYR A 133 -3.70 -0.61 -2.35
C TYR A 133 -5.08 -1.15 -2.67
N TYR A 134 -5.14 -2.42 -3.00
CA TYR A 134 -6.35 -3.22 -2.89
C TYR A 134 -6.01 -4.62 -2.40
N VAL A 135 -7.04 -5.29 -1.82
CA VAL A 135 -6.97 -6.67 -1.36
C VAL A 135 -7.89 -7.52 -2.23
N LEU A 136 -7.42 -8.71 -2.56
CA LEU A 136 -8.17 -9.73 -3.30
C LEU A 136 -8.30 -10.97 -2.43
N ALA A 137 -9.54 -11.35 -2.09
CA ALA A 137 -9.85 -12.66 -1.51
C ALA A 137 -9.99 -13.71 -2.61
N SER A 138 -9.51 -14.91 -2.38
CA SER A 138 -9.67 -16.06 -3.27
C SER A 138 -10.24 -17.28 -2.56
N HIS A 139 -10.96 -18.11 -3.32
CA HIS A 139 -11.56 -19.34 -2.88
C HIS A 139 -11.47 -20.40 -3.99
N ASN A 140 -11.43 -21.67 -3.60
CA ASN A 140 -11.42 -22.84 -4.48
C ASN A 140 -10.30 -22.77 -5.53
N ASP A 141 -9.06 -22.80 -5.07
CA ASP A 141 -7.86 -22.72 -5.92
C ASP A 141 -7.86 -21.53 -6.89
N GLN A 142 -8.45 -20.40 -6.45
CA GLN A 142 -8.55 -19.15 -7.20
C GLN A 142 -9.57 -19.18 -8.36
N GLU A 143 -10.55 -20.07 -8.32
CA GLU A 143 -11.66 -20.04 -9.27
C GLU A 143 -12.59 -18.83 -9.02
N PHE A 144 -12.74 -18.43 -7.74
CA PHE A 144 -13.57 -17.30 -7.33
C PHE A 144 -12.75 -16.22 -6.64
N TYR A 145 -13.06 -14.96 -6.93
CA TYR A 145 -12.38 -13.79 -6.38
C TYR A 145 -13.35 -12.74 -5.89
N SER A 146 -12.93 -11.99 -4.87
CA SER A 146 -13.57 -10.76 -4.46
C SER A 146 -12.52 -9.68 -4.22
N TYR A 147 -12.76 -8.48 -4.74
CA TYR A 147 -11.88 -7.33 -4.61
C TYR A 147 -12.41 -6.37 -3.56
N SER A 148 -11.49 -5.72 -2.84
CA SER A 148 -11.83 -4.59 -1.97
C SER A 148 -11.98 -3.28 -2.78
N ASN A 149 -12.39 -2.20 -2.10
CA ASN A 149 -12.12 -0.85 -2.54
C ASN A 149 -10.61 -0.62 -2.71
N VAL A 150 -10.26 0.48 -3.40
CA VAL A 150 -8.88 0.97 -3.48
C VAL A 150 -8.68 2.06 -2.44
N GLU A 151 -7.71 1.88 -1.55
CA GLU A 151 -7.23 2.92 -0.64
C GLU A 151 -6.00 3.59 -1.21
N SER A 152 -5.89 4.90 -0.97
CA SER A 152 -4.80 5.72 -1.51
C SER A 152 -4.29 6.66 -0.42
N LEU A 153 -2.98 6.59 -0.14
CA LEU A 153 -2.37 7.43 0.86
C LEU A 153 -0.88 7.64 0.58
N GLU A 154 -0.34 8.66 1.21
CA GLU A 154 1.08 8.96 1.25
C GLU A 154 1.58 8.69 2.67
N PRO A 155 2.65 7.88 2.87
CA PRO A 155 3.24 7.69 4.19
C PRO A 155 3.64 9.02 4.81
N LEU A 156 3.38 9.18 6.11
CA LEU A 156 3.80 10.38 6.82
C LEU A 156 5.32 10.37 6.97
N PHE A 157 5.97 11.32 6.34
CA PHE A 157 7.36 11.63 6.60
C PHE A 157 7.45 12.59 7.78
N VAL A 158 8.12 12.16 8.81
CA VAL A 158 8.69 13.13 9.75
C VAL A 158 9.95 13.65 9.05
N ASP A 159 9.92 14.91 8.65
CA ASP A 159 11.12 15.59 8.14
C ASP A 159 12.14 15.67 9.29
N TYR A 160 12.97 14.65 9.39
CA TYR A 160 14.12 14.64 10.28
C TYR A 160 15.24 15.47 9.64
N SER A 161 14.96 16.72 9.31
CA SER A 161 16.01 17.70 9.03
C SER A 161 16.77 18.02 10.32
N ILE A 162 17.40 17.00 10.91
CA ILE A 162 18.43 17.23 11.91
C ILE A 162 19.64 17.69 11.12
N PRO A 163 20.03 18.97 11.26
CA PRO A 163 21.18 19.45 10.53
C PRO A 163 22.40 18.61 10.91
N LEU A 164 23.16 18.17 9.91
CA LEU A 164 24.48 17.61 10.12
C LEU A 164 25.31 18.66 10.84
N ASP A 165 25.85 18.33 12.00
CA ASP A 165 26.73 19.22 12.77
C ASP A 165 28.18 18.77 12.57
N VAL A 166 28.94 19.56 11.81
CA VAL A 166 30.37 19.33 11.63
C VAL A 166 31.08 19.67 12.95
N ARG A 167 31.60 18.66 13.60
CA ARG A 167 32.28 18.79 14.92
C ARG A 167 33.64 19.42 14.79
N TYR A 168 34.42 18.99 13.80
CA TYR A 168 35.71 19.60 13.49
C TYR A 168 36.21 19.21 12.11
N THR A 169 37.08 20.04 11.57
CA THR A 169 37.99 19.72 10.47
C THR A 169 39.39 20.00 10.92
N THR A 170 40.32 19.03 10.78
CA THR A 170 41.69 19.13 11.25
C THR A 170 42.67 18.51 10.27
N VAL A 171 43.91 18.98 10.33
CA VAL A 171 45.00 18.42 9.54
C VAL A 171 45.80 17.40 10.40
N VAL A 172 45.98 16.21 9.86
CA VAL A 172 46.79 15.17 10.45
C VAL A 172 47.78 14.68 9.39
N ASP A 173 49.07 14.86 9.63
CA ASP A 173 50.14 14.57 8.68
C ASP A 173 49.91 15.27 7.33
N HIS A 174 49.50 14.54 6.28
CA HIS A 174 49.24 15.06 4.94
C HIS A 174 47.79 14.90 4.53
N SER A 175 46.89 14.76 5.47
CA SER A 175 45.49 14.52 5.24
C SER A 175 44.64 15.53 6.01
N ILE A 176 43.42 15.80 5.51
CA ILE A 176 42.40 16.53 6.24
C ILE A 176 41.34 15.54 6.73
N ILE A 177 41.04 15.60 8.03
CA ILE A 177 40.02 14.78 8.68
C ILE A 177 38.83 15.70 9.02
N THR A 178 37.68 15.39 8.51
CA THR A 178 36.42 16.09 8.82
C THR A 178 35.49 15.14 9.53
N GLN A 179 35.07 15.50 10.73
CA GLN A 179 34.12 14.73 11.55
C GLN A 179 32.83 15.50 11.73
N TRP A 180 31.72 14.80 11.58
CA TRP A 180 30.38 15.30 11.86
C TRP A 180 29.58 14.33 12.71
N GLU A 181 28.55 14.85 13.35
CA GLU A 181 27.47 14.08 13.95
C GLU A 181 26.23 14.26 13.12
N GLY A 182 25.57 13.19 12.78
CA GLY A 182 24.32 13.13 12.07
C GLY A 182 23.42 12.04 12.64
N PHE A 183 22.20 12.01 12.20
CA PHE A 183 21.27 11.00 12.63
C PHE A 183 21.64 9.66 11.98
N TYR A 184 21.82 8.63 12.79
CA TYR A 184 21.97 7.26 12.33
C TYR A 184 20.58 6.64 12.20
N GLU A 185 19.92 6.85 11.07
CA GLU A 185 18.89 5.91 10.64
C GLU A 185 19.52 4.84 9.76
N SER A 186 19.07 3.61 9.93
CA SER A 186 19.62 2.42 9.27
C SER A 186 19.57 2.44 7.74
N ASP A 187 18.95 3.44 7.15
CA ASP A 187 18.69 3.53 5.72
C ASP A 187 19.49 4.60 4.98
N MET A 188 20.24 5.45 5.72
CA MET A 188 21.18 6.37 5.09
C MET A 188 22.48 5.65 4.75
N THR A 189 22.69 5.43 3.47
CA THR A 189 23.85 4.67 2.99
C THR A 189 25.08 5.52 2.76
N PHE A 190 24.92 6.83 2.46
CA PHE A 190 26.06 7.66 2.05
C PHE A 190 25.84 9.15 2.36
N TYR A 191 26.95 9.84 2.63
CA TYR A 191 27.07 11.28 2.69
C TYR A 191 27.78 11.79 1.44
N ASN A 192 27.28 12.85 0.84
CA ASN A 192 27.96 13.57 -0.25
C ASN A 192 28.95 14.56 0.36
N ILE A 193 30.15 14.56 -0.12
CA ILE A 193 31.22 15.44 0.30
C ILE A 193 31.50 16.43 -0.82
N ASP A 194 31.23 17.70 -0.60
CA ASP A 194 31.65 18.76 -1.49
C ASP A 194 32.91 19.40 -0.93
N ARG A 195 33.88 19.69 -1.80
CA ARG A 195 35.13 20.32 -1.42
C ARG A 195 35.34 21.63 -2.18
N TRP A 196 35.74 22.65 -1.47
CA TRP A 196 36.25 23.88 -2.06
C TRP A 196 37.75 23.99 -1.79
N ASP A 197 38.48 24.45 -2.78
CA ASP A 197 39.88 24.90 -2.62
C ASP A 197 40.06 26.25 -3.31
N ASP A 198 41.13 26.95 -2.94
CA ASP A 198 41.43 28.30 -3.43
C ASP A 198 41.86 28.35 -4.92
N TYR A 199 42.05 27.18 -5.55
CA TYR A 199 42.44 27.08 -6.95
C TYR A 199 41.27 26.69 -7.89
N PHE A 200 40.48 25.70 -7.47
CA PHE A 200 39.38 25.17 -8.30
C PHE A 200 38.00 25.68 -7.92
N GLY A 201 37.83 26.28 -6.73
CA GLY A 201 36.54 26.63 -6.17
C GLY A 201 35.79 25.38 -5.65
N TRP A 202 34.45 25.46 -5.64
CA TRP A 202 33.61 24.32 -5.22
C TRP A 202 33.60 23.19 -6.26
N VAL A 203 33.91 22.00 -5.81
CA VAL A 203 33.70 20.73 -6.51
C VAL A 203 32.57 20.00 -5.80
N GLU A 204 31.39 19.97 -6.42
CA GLU A 204 30.20 19.26 -5.90
C GLU A 204 30.38 17.75 -6.10
N ASN A 205 29.88 16.96 -5.13
CA ASN A 205 30.05 15.50 -5.11
C ASN A 205 31.51 15.08 -5.33
N TYR A 206 32.44 15.79 -4.68
CA TYR A 206 33.87 15.50 -4.74
C TYR A 206 34.16 14.06 -4.34
N ASP A 207 33.49 13.58 -3.28
CA ASP A 207 33.56 12.21 -2.82
C ASP A 207 32.26 11.79 -2.10
N ILE A 208 32.14 10.51 -1.81
CA ILE A 208 31.01 9.90 -1.09
C ILE A 208 31.54 9.08 0.06
N SER A 209 31.03 9.32 1.28
CA SER A 209 31.42 8.57 2.46
C SER A 209 30.22 7.90 3.12
N SER A 210 30.38 6.65 3.54
CA SER A 210 29.41 5.94 4.41
C SER A 210 29.67 6.16 5.88
N GLU A 211 30.77 6.81 6.25
CA GLU A 211 31.24 6.91 7.64
C GLU A 211 31.72 8.33 7.97
N SER A 212 31.64 8.67 9.25
CA SER A 212 32.30 9.82 9.89
C SER A 212 33.33 9.28 10.90
N PRO A 213 34.58 9.76 10.91
CA PRO A 213 35.12 10.86 10.12
C PRO A 213 35.45 10.49 8.65
N TYR A 214 35.37 11.47 7.76
CA TYR A 214 35.90 11.41 6.40
C TYR A 214 37.36 11.85 6.39
N ILE A 215 38.20 11.17 5.61
CA ILE A 215 39.64 11.43 5.50
C ILE A 215 39.95 11.77 4.02
N ASP A 216 40.30 13.03 3.78
CA ASP A 216 40.77 13.49 2.48
C ASP A 216 42.32 13.39 2.44
N ASN A 217 42.81 12.49 1.58
CA ASN A 217 44.24 12.28 1.35
C ASN A 217 44.77 13.03 0.11
N ASP A 218 43.89 13.64 -0.66
CA ASP A 218 44.26 14.38 -1.90
C ASP A 218 44.29 15.87 -1.61
N VAL A 219 45.13 16.28 -0.66
CA VAL A 219 45.24 17.67 -0.22
C VAL A 219 46.70 18.14 -0.16
N GLY A 220 46.92 19.37 -0.59
CA GLY A 220 48.18 20.07 -0.46
C GLY A 220 48.24 20.90 0.83
N VAL A 221 48.17 20.25 1.99
CA VAL A 221 47.94 20.84 3.34
C VAL A 221 48.90 21.98 3.76
N HIS A 222 49.99 22.17 3.08
CA HIS A 222 50.96 23.21 3.42
C HIS A 222 50.76 24.53 2.71
N HIS A 223 49.93 24.58 1.68
CA HIS A 223 49.83 25.71 0.79
C HIS A 223 48.44 26.07 0.30
N ARG A 224 47.41 25.40 0.77
CA ARG A 224 46.01 25.60 0.33
C ARG A 224 45.02 25.62 1.48
N GLU A 225 43.99 26.38 1.28
CA GLU A 225 42.78 26.36 2.12
C GLU A 225 41.78 25.41 1.51
N TYR A 226 41.11 24.59 2.35
CA TYR A 226 40.05 23.68 1.98
C TYR A 226 38.83 23.89 2.88
N ILE A 227 37.66 23.90 2.24
CA ILE A 227 36.37 23.97 2.94
C ILE A 227 35.55 22.77 2.51
N TYR A 228 34.88 22.12 3.48
CA TYR A 228 34.04 20.96 3.22
C TYR A 228 32.59 21.29 3.54
N ARG A 229 31.68 20.79 2.70
CA ARG A 229 30.26 20.77 2.93
C ARG A 229 29.80 19.34 2.86
N ILE A 230 29.09 18.87 3.90
CA ILE A 230 28.58 17.52 4.00
C ILE A 230 27.06 17.58 3.84
N SER A 231 26.53 16.71 3.02
CA SER A 231 25.07 16.55 2.81
C SER A 231 24.70 15.07 2.70
N TYR A 232 23.45 14.76 2.82
CA TYR A 232 22.89 13.41 2.65
C TYR A 232 21.75 13.41 1.64
#